data_fafffb1d2ecfc3774a38fe271c4a47c0
#
_entry.id   fafffb1d2ecfc3774a38fe271c4a47c0
#
_cell.length_a   1.000
_cell.length_b   1.000
_cell.length_c   1.000
_cell.angle_alpha   90.00
_cell.angle_beta   90.00
_cell.angle_gamma   90.00
#
_symmetry.space_group_name_H-M   'P 1'
#
loop_
_entity.id
_entity.type
_entity.pdbx_description
1 polymer ?
#
loop_
_entity_poly.entity_id
_entity_poly.type
_entity_poly.pdbx_seq_one_letter_code
_entity_poly.pdbx_strand_id
1 'polypeptide(L)'
;MASSRRPCRQLHQPRCGGPARPGSGARKFAFVFLPDFPAFSERMATEQPQMTLDPVVTLTAIARETERIGLVATSSTTFNEPYNLARQFKALDVVSHGRAGWNAVTTSDPAAAANYGQAVAERPERYGRAHEMLQVVEALWGSWGQDAWLKDKASGRFVDVSKVQPVNLQGQHVASRGHLPIPPSEQGQPVVFSAGGGQYGLTIAGRHASGVIGAAFTIEDARAQREAAREAAQEAGRDADDVKYFAGLMLGVGEDARDVLNRRLAYASDHLPSRLPYLGGMLGLELRSERIDEPLTPQELADARPSPFDPRSERALEVAREGWTLREVLVHGVIDYHPTPIGSPETIADHLQEWFEAGACDGFWLSPDVHDQDIDVFVDEVLPILRERGL
;
A
#
# COMPACT_ATOMS: atom_id res chain seq x y z
N MET A 1 -22.32 -38.77 14.94
CA MET A 1 -21.88 -37.38 15.28
C MET A 1 -20.40 -37.29 14.98
N ALA A 2 -20.04 -36.92 13.77
CA ALA A 2 -18.63 -36.72 13.35
C ALA A 2 -18.44 -35.24 13.07
N SER A 3 -17.81 -34.54 14.01
CA SER A 3 -17.39 -33.14 13.89
C SER A 3 -16.27 -33.08 12.86
N SER A 4 -16.56 -32.59 11.66
CA SER A 4 -15.54 -32.26 10.68
C SER A 4 -14.83 -30.97 11.15
N ARG A 5 -13.74 -31.11 11.88
CA ARG A 5 -12.79 -30.03 12.09
C ARG A 5 -12.14 -29.72 10.75
N ARG A 6 -12.52 -28.60 10.12
CA ARG A 6 -11.72 -28.05 9.04
C ARG A 6 -10.37 -27.64 9.63
N PRO A 7 -9.24 -28.03 9.04
CA PRO A 7 -7.95 -27.59 9.54
C PRO A 7 -7.87 -26.06 9.37
N CYS A 8 -7.53 -25.38 10.46
CA CYS A 8 -7.13 -23.99 10.43
C CYS A 8 -5.96 -23.90 9.44
N ARG A 9 -6.18 -23.37 8.23
CA ARG A 9 -5.11 -23.17 7.27
C ARG A 9 -4.13 -22.20 7.90
N GLN A 10 -2.88 -22.60 7.88
CA GLN A 10 -1.72 -21.89 8.36
C GLN A 10 -1.81 -20.43 7.94
N LEU A 11 -1.50 -19.52 8.87
CA LEU A 11 -1.20 -18.13 8.58
C LEU A 11 -0.31 -18.11 7.35
N HIS A 12 -0.83 -17.62 6.23
CA HIS A 12 -0.07 -17.54 5.01
C HIS A 12 1.14 -16.64 5.26
N GLN A 13 2.28 -17.24 5.46
CA GLN A 13 3.53 -16.57 5.16
C GLN A 13 3.45 -16.23 3.67
N PRO A 14 3.64 -14.97 3.26
CA PRO A 14 3.89 -14.71 1.86
C PRO A 14 5.09 -15.57 1.48
N ARG A 15 4.87 -16.58 0.66
CA ARG A 15 5.95 -17.29 0.00
C ARG A 15 6.55 -16.33 -1.03
N CYS A 16 7.35 -15.40 -0.54
CA CYS A 16 8.23 -14.65 -1.39
C CYS A 16 9.25 -15.63 -1.94
N GLY A 17 8.98 -16.18 -3.14
CA GLY A 17 9.93 -16.97 -3.88
C GLY A 17 10.14 -18.39 -3.32
N GLY A 18 9.39 -19.36 -3.84
CA GLY A 18 9.93 -20.70 -4.02
C GLY A 18 11.26 -20.59 -4.80
N PRO A 19 12.11 -21.65 -4.79
CA PRO A 19 13.38 -21.60 -5.51
C PRO A 19 13.12 -21.16 -6.96
N ALA A 20 13.75 -20.07 -7.37
CA ALA A 20 13.60 -19.52 -8.70
C ALA A 20 13.75 -20.64 -9.73
N ARG A 21 12.73 -20.88 -10.53
CA ARG A 21 12.84 -21.81 -11.66
C ARG A 21 14.01 -21.34 -12.52
N PRO A 22 14.95 -22.22 -12.89
CA PRO A 22 16.06 -21.84 -13.76
C PRO A 22 15.49 -21.32 -15.09
N GLY A 23 15.62 -20.03 -15.36
CA GLY A 23 15.15 -19.41 -16.60
C GLY A 23 14.36 -18.11 -16.43
N SER A 24 13.76 -17.82 -15.29
CA SER A 24 13.04 -16.55 -15.05
C SER A 24 13.94 -15.48 -14.42
N GLY A 25 14.97 -15.06 -15.15
CA GLY A 25 15.93 -14.06 -14.70
C GLY A 25 15.43 -12.61 -14.66
N ALA A 26 14.14 -12.39 -14.65
CA ALA A 26 13.59 -11.05 -14.71
C ALA A 26 13.07 -10.62 -13.34
N ARG A 27 13.54 -9.49 -12.88
CA ARG A 27 12.97 -8.76 -11.75
C ARG A 27 11.56 -8.36 -12.07
N LYS A 28 10.65 -8.62 -11.14
CA LYS A 28 9.25 -8.52 -11.43
C LYS A 28 8.60 -7.39 -10.65
N PHE A 29 9.04 -7.13 -9.42
CA PHE A 29 8.52 -6.05 -8.59
C PHE A 29 9.66 -5.18 -8.04
N ALA A 30 9.38 -3.86 -7.90
CA ALA A 30 10.33 -2.92 -7.32
C ALA A 30 10.43 -3.07 -5.81
N PHE A 31 9.30 -3.29 -5.14
CA PHE A 31 9.25 -3.43 -3.67
C PHE A 31 8.08 -4.29 -3.21
N VAL A 32 8.21 -4.85 -2.00
CA VAL A 32 7.10 -5.37 -1.19
C VAL A 32 6.68 -4.28 -0.22
N PHE A 33 5.38 -4.04 -0.15
CA PHE A 33 4.77 -3.07 0.75
C PHE A 33 3.90 -3.81 1.76
N LEU A 34 4.16 -3.60 3.06
CA LEU A 34 3.33 -4.16 4.12
C LEU A 34 2.58 -3.05 4.86
N PRO A 35 1.24 -3.04 4.79
CA PRO A 35 0.41 -2.18 5.63
C PRO A 35 0.48 -2.63 7.09
N ASP A 36 0.05 -1.76 8.00
CA ASP A 36 -0.08 -2.06 9.43
C ASP A 36 -1.49 -1.77 9.91
N PHE A 37 -2.11 -2.77 10.55
CA PHE A 37 -3.43 -2.66 11.16
C PHE A 37 -3.33 -3.06 12.63
N PRO A 38 -2.89 -2.16 13.52
CA PRO A 38 -2.59 -2.48 14.92
C PRO A 38 -3.85 -2.52 15.81
N ALA A 39 -4.98 -2.98 15.25
CA ALA A 39 -6.24 -3.11 15.97
C ALA A 39 -6.99 -4.38 15.57
N PHE A 40 -7.66 -4.99 16.54
CA PHE A 40 -8.60 -6.07 16.26
C PHE A 40 -9.92 -5.49 15.76
N SER A 41 -10.47 -6.05 14.70
CA SER A 41 -11.79 -5.71 14.19
C SER A 41 -12.75 -6.88 14.36
N GLU A 42 -13.92 -6.63 14.98
CA GLU A 42 -14.99 -7.64 15.08
C GLU A 42 -15.52 -8.08 13.69
N ARG A 43 -15.31 -7.28 12.65
CA ARG A 43 -15.63 -7.64 11.27
C ARG A 43 -14.87 -8.88 10.79
N MET A 44 -13.74 -9.21 11.41
CA MET A 44 -13.01 -10.45 11.13
C MET A 44 -13.83 -11.73 11.37
N ALA A 45 -14.96 -11.66 12.08
CA ALA A 45 -15.88 -12.78 12.24
C ALA A 45 -16.63 -13.11 10.94
N THR A 46 -16.77 -12.16 10.04
CA THR A 46 -17.65 -12.22 8.87
C THR A 46 -17.00 -11.79 7.56
N GLU A 47 -15.89 -11.07 7.64
CA GLU A 47 -15.11 -10.59 6.50
C GLU A 47 -13.73 -11.26 6.49
N GLN A 48 -13.01 -11.13 5.38
CA GLN A 48 -11.62 -11.58 5.31
C GLN A 48 -10.80 -10.92 6.41
N PRO A 49 -10.06 -11.69 7.22
CA PRO A 49 -9.30 -11.12 8.31
C PRO A 49 -8.15 -10.26 7.77
N GLN A 50 -8.16 -9.01 8.14
CA GLN A 50 -7.03 -8.09 7.92
C GLN A 50 -6.07 -8.21 9.12
N MET A 51 -5.40 -9.33 9.23
CA MET A 51 -4.39 -9.54 10.26
C MET A 51 -3.01 -9.23 9.66
N THR A 52 -2.29 -8.31 10.30
CA THR A 52 -0.92 -8.00 9.95
C THR A 52 0.02 -8.42 11.08
N LEU A 53 1.08 -9.11 10.72
CA LEU A 53 2.26 -9.19 11.59
C LEU A 53 2.95 -7.83 11.56
N ASP A 54 3.75 -7.52 12.59
CA ASP A 54 4.55 -6.29 12.58
C ASP A 54 5.36 -6.19 11.27
N PRO A 55 5.18 -5.11 10.48
CA PRO A 55 5.79 -5.00 9.16
C PRO A 55 7.32 -4.99 9.20
N VAL A 56 7.94 -4.35 10.20
CA VAL A 56 9.41 -4.27 10.30
C VAL A 56 9.99 -5.64 10.62
N VAL A 57 9.37 -6.38 11.55
CA VAL A 57 9.79 -7.75 11.91
C VAL A 57 9.64 -8.68 10.70
N THR A 58 8.49 -8.62 10.01
CA THR A 58 8.22 -9.46 8.85
C THR A 58 9.18 -9.17 7.69
N LEU A 59 9.39 -7.90 7.36
CA LEU A 59 10.32 -7.52 6.29
C LEU A 59 11.77 -7.81 6.63
N THR A 60 12.14 -7.83 7.92
CA THR A 60 13.49 -8.27 8.32
C THR A 60 13.70 -9.76 8.01
N ALA A 61 12.67 -10.60 8.20
CA ALA A 61 12.74 -12.00 7.80
C ALA A 61 12.83 -12.14 6.26
N ILE A 62 12.02 -11.39 5.51
CA ILE A 62 12.05 -11.35 4.04
C ILE A 62 13.40 -10.83 3.51
N ALA A 63 14.02 -9.88 4.19
CA ALA A 63 15.34 -9.36 3.82
C ALA A 63 16.41 -10.44 3.71
N ARG A 64 16.31 -11.49 4.52
CA ARG A 64 17.26 -12.62 4.53
C ARG A 64 17.06 -13.58 3.37
N GLU A 65 15.84 -13.65 2.84
CA GLU A 65 15.45 -14.57 1.77
C GLU A 65 15.47 -13.90 0.39
N THR A 66 15.79 -12.59 0.33
CA THR A 66 15.77 -11.80 -0.89
C THR A 66 17.03 -10.93 -1.00
N GLU A 67 17.44 -10.60 -2.25
CA GLU A 67 18.66 -9.82 -2.49
C GLU A 67 18.40 -8.44 -3.08
N ARG A 68 17.25 -8.19 -3.71
CA ARG A 68 17.06 -7.03 -4.57
C ARG A 68 15.77 -6.23 -4.36
N ILE A 69 14.70 -6.90 -3.95
CA ILE A 69 13.39 -6.25 -3.79
C ILE A 69 13.44 -5.23 -2.64
N GLY A 70 12.88 -4.05 -2.86
CA GLY A 70 12.68 -3.04 -1.84
C GLY A 70 11.71 -3.53 -0.76
N LEU A 71 11.87 -3.06 0.46
CA LEU A 71 11.16 -3.53 1.65
C LEU A 71 10.51 -2.35 2.36
N VAL A 72 9.25 -2.06 2.03
CA VAL A 72 8.52 -0.89 2.54
C VAL A 72 7.61 -1.31 3.69
N ALA A 73 8.01 -0.97 4.92
CA ALA A 73 7.22 -1.22 6.12
C ALA A 73 6.36 -0.02 6.48
N THR A 74 5.09 -0.25 6.78
CA THR A 74 4.25 0.78 7.40
C THR A 74 4.57 0.89 8.89
N SER A 75 4.71 2.13 9.38
CA SER A 75 4.81 2.40 10.81
C SER A 75 4.23 3.77 11.13
N SER A 76 3.42 3.82 12.19
CA SER A 76 2.69 5.02 12.58
C SER A 76 3.60 6.10 13.16
N THR A 77 3.44 7.32 12.69
CA THR A 77 4.04 8.52 13.30
C THR A 77 3.32 8.95 14.59
N THR A 78 2.10 8.43 14.80
CA THR A 78 1.26 8.82 15.93
C THR A 78 1.68 8.15 17.23
N PHE A 79 1.98 6.84 17.19
CA PHE A 79 2.15 6.02 18.40
C PHE A 79 3.60 5.58 18.63
N ASN A 80 4.54 5.92 17.76
CA ASN A 80 5.94 5.55 17.90
C ASN A 80 6.80 6.70 18.43
N GLU A 81 7.93 6.34 19.05
CA GLU A 81 8.97 7.27 19.46
C GLU A 81 10.02 7.42 18.34
N PRO A 82 10.44 8.65 17.98
CA PRO A 82 11.29 8.90 16.83
C PRO A 82 12.62 8.16 16.88
N TYR A 83 13.27 8.09 18.04
CA TYR A 83 14.55 7.43 18.17
C TYR A 83 14.45 5.90 17.98
N ASN A 84 13.41 5.26 18.52
CA ASN A 84 13.18 3.83 18.32
C ASN A 84 12.86 3.51 16.87
N LEU A 85 11.99 4.29 16.26
CA LEU A 85 11.62 4.13 14.85
C LEU A 85 12.84 4.32 13.93
N ALA A 86 13.64 5.37 14.17
CA ALA A 86 14.87 5.61 13.40
C ALA A 86 15.84 4.42 13.50
N ARG A 87 16.01 3.82 14.71
CA ARG A 87 16.84 2.63 14.91
C ARG A 87 16.31 1.41 14.18
N GLN A 88 15.01 1.15 14.24
CA GLN A 88 14.39 -0.02 13.63
C GLN A 88 14.55 0.00 12.11
N PHE A 89 14.19 1.12 11.48
CA PHE A 89 14.32 1.26 10.04
C PHE A 89 15.77 1.29 9.57
N LYS A 90 16.67 1.92 10.35
CA LYS A 90 18.11 1.87 10.03
C LYS A 90 18.69 0.47 10.16
N ALA A 91 18.22 -0.31 11.13
CA ALA A 91 18.63 -1.70 11.28
C ALA A 91 18.13 -2.56 10.11
N LEU A 92 16.85 -2.42 9.70
CA LEU A 92 16.32 -3.08 8.50
C LEU A 92 17.12 -2.70 7.27
N ASP A 93 17.47 -1.42 7.13
CA ASP A 93 18.23 -0.89 6.01
C ASP A 93 19.63 -1.52 5.88
N VAL A 94 20.34 -1.60 6.99
CA VAL A 94 21.66 -2.24 7.02
C VAL A 94 21.57 -3.76 6.78
N VAL A 95 20.62 -4.44 7.41
CA VAL A 95 20.43 -5.90 7.24
C VAL A 95 20.01 -6.26 5.82
N SER A 96 19.27 -5.39 5.16
CA SER A 96 18.79 -5.59 3.78
C SER A 96 19.76 -5.07 2.72
N HIS A 97 20.92 -4.51 3.09
CA HIS A 97 21.87 -3.91 2.16
C HIS A 97 21.27 -2.74 1.37
N GLY A 98 20.62 -1.79 2.08
CA GLY A 98 20.12 -0.56 1.49
C GLY A 98 18.81 -0.74 0.71
N ARG A 99 17.85 -1.51 1.25
CA ARG A 99 16.56 -1.75 0.59
C ARG A 99 15.35 -1.34 1.41
N ALA A 100 15.55 -0.75 2.59
CA ALA A 100 14.45 -0.38 3.48
C ALA A 100 13.72 0.88 3.02
N GLY A 101 12.40 0.85 3.16
CA GLY A 101 11.52 2.00 3.03
C GLY A 101 10.56 2.07 4.21
N TRP A 102 10.20 3.29 4.59
CA TRP A 102 9.23 3.58 5.65
C TRP A 102 7.99 4.24 5.06
N ASN A 103 6.85 3.56 5.10
CA ASN A 103 5.57 4.20 4.86
C ASN A 103 5.12 4.90 6.16
N ALA A 104 5.27 6.21 6.18
CA ALA A 104 4.95 7.06 7.32
C ALA A 104 3.46 7.43 7.30
N VAL A 105 2.70 6.88 8.24
CA VAL A 105 1.25 7.09 8.32
C VAL A 105 0.83 7.78 9.61
N THR A 106 -0.26 8.57 9.53
CA THR A 106 -0.94 9.14 10.70
C THR A 106 -2.15 8.28 11.03
N THR A 107 -2.03 7.44 12.04
CA THR A 107 -3.13 6.57 12.45
C THR A 107 -4.28 7.38 13.06
N SER A 108 -5.51 7.11 12.60
CA SER A 108 -6.74 7.77 13.05
C SER A 108 -7.82 6.79 13.51
N ASP A 109 -7.49 5.51 13.62
CA ASP A 109 -8.40 4.49 14.11
C ASP A 109 -8.49 4.56 15.65
N PRO A 110 -9.70 4.76 16.23
CA PRO A 110 -9.90 4.80 17.67
C PRO A 110 -9.53 3.47 18.37
N ALA A 111 -9.77 2.33 17.74
CA ALA A 111 -9.41 1.04 18.32
C ALA A 111 -7.88 0.86 18.39
N ALA A 112 -7.16 1.30 17.36
CA ALA A 112 -5.70 1.35 17.40
C ALA A 112 -5.20 2.29 18.50
N ALA A 113 -5.75 3.51 18.59
CA ALA A 113 -5.37 4.47 19.63
C ALA A 113 -5.56 3.91 21.04
N ALA A 114 -6.67 3.22 21.28
CA ALA A 114 -6.98 2.58 22.57
C ALA A 114 -5.94 1.53 22.97
N ASN A 115 -5.39 0.76 22.02
CA ASN A 115 -4.33 -0.21 22.27
C ASN A 115 -3.03 0.45 22.76
N TYR A 116 -2.79 1.71 22.39
CA TYR A 116 -1.66 2.51 22.88
C TYR A 116 -2.03 3.38 24.10
N GLY A 117 -3.23 3.20 24.69
CA GLY A 117 -3.69 3.97 25.85
C GLY A 117 -3.95 5.45 25.55
N GLN A 118 -4.26 5.80 24.31
CA GLN A 118 -4.44 7.17 23.84
C GLN A 118 -5.81 7.37 23.18
N ALA A 119 -6.24 8.61 23.09
CA ALA A 119 -7.33 9.03 22.21
C ALA A 119 -6.77 9.48 20.85
N VAL A 120 -7.61 9.46 19.84
CA VAL A 120 -7.25 10.01 18.53
C VAL A 120 -7.20 11.53 18.62
N ALA A 121 -6.05 12.11 18.41
CA ALA A 121 -5.88 13.56 18.35
C ALA A 121 -6.52 14.14 17.08
N GLU A 122 -6.79 15.44 17.07
CA GLU A 122 -7.32 16.15 15.92
C GLU A 122 -6.38 16.06 14.71
N ARG A 123 -6.95 16.12 13.51
CA ARG A 123 -6.19 15.93 12.26
C ARG A 123 -4.98 16.87 12.13
N PRO A 124 -5.09 18.19 12.38
CA PRO A 124 -3.94 19.10 12.31
C PRO A 124 -2.82 18.71 13.27
N GLU A 125 -3.16 18.29 14.47
CA GLU A 125 -2.20 17.88 15.51
C GLU A 125 -1.46 16.60 15.10
N ARG A 126 -2.19 15.58 14.60
CA ARG A 126 -1.55 14.36 14.11
C ARG A 126 -0.56 14.62 12.98
N TYR A 127 -0.89 15.48 12.03
CA TYR A 127 0.00 15.83 10.93
C TYR A 127 1.16 16.74 11.37
N GLY A 128 0.94 17.63 12.33
CA GLY A 128 2.02 18.39 12.98
C GLY A 128 3.05 17.46 13.62
N ARG A 129 2.58 16.48 14.43
CA ARG A 129 3.43 15.44 15.01
C ARG A 129 4.15 14.62 13.94
N ALA A 130 3.45 14.22 12.87
CA ALA A 130 4.05 13.44 11.78
C ALA A 130 5.20 14.18 11.10
N HIS A 131 5.03 15.48 10.86
CA HIS A 131 6.07 16.30 10.26
C HIS A 131 7.32 16.39 11.15
N GLU A 132 7.14 16.69 12.45
CA GLU A 132 8.26 16.71 13.42
C GLU A 132 8.93 15.33 13.55
N MET A 133 8.13 14.25 13.55
CA MET A 133 8.62 12.88 13.60
C MET A 133 9.54 12.59 12.41
N LEU A 134 9.11 12.93 11.19
CA LEU A 134 9.90 12.74 9.98
C LEU A 134 11.19 13.55 10.04
N GLN A 135 11.13 14.82 10.41
CA GLN A 135 12.33 15.66 10.58
C GLN A 135 13.35 15.07 11.54
N VAL A 136 12.88 14.58 12.69
CA VAL A 136 13.77 13.98 13.71
C VAL A 136 14.35 12.67 13.21
N VAL A 137 13.55 11.80 12.60
CA VAL A 137 13.99 10.50 12.09
C VAL A 137 15.02 10.65 10.96
N GLU A 138 14.74 11.53 9.99
CA GLU A 138 15.66 11.82 8.88
C GLU A 138 16.99 12.42 9.39
N ALA A 139 16.91 13.35 10.34
CA ALA A 139 18.11 13.90 10.97
C ALA A 139 18.93 12.84 11.71
N LEU A 140 18.28 11.92 12.40
CA LEU A 140 18.96 10.78 13.07
C LEU A 140 19.61 9.86 12.05
N TRP A 141 18.97 9.55 10.93
CA TRP A 141 19.57 8.75 9.85
C TRP A 141 20.76 9.45 9.21
N GLY A 142 20.70 10.78 9.09
CA GLY A 142 21.78 11.63 8.56
C GLY A 142 22.87 11.98 9.58
N SER A 143 22.81 11.48 10.82
CA SER A 143 23.77 11.83 11.87
C SER A 143 25.19 11.31 11.62
N TRP A 144 25.38 10.40 10.67
CA TRP A 144 26.67 9.87 10.23
C TRP A 144 27.02 10.37 8.82
N GLY A 145 28.21 10.92 8.65
CA GLY A 145 28.78 11.16 7.31
C GLY A 145 29.04 9.82 6.60
N GLN A 146 28.89 9.79 5.27
CA GLN A 146 29.03 8.57 4.46
C GLN A 146 30.38 7.86 4.66
N ASP A 147 31.44 8.62 4.89
CA ASP A 147 32.81 8.17 5.07
C ASP A 147 33.25 8.14 6.56
N ALA A 148 32.30 8.27 7.48
CA ALA A 148 32.58 8.17 8.92
C ALA A 148 32.99 6.75 9.34
N TRP A 149 32.53 5.73 8.64
CA TRP A 149 32.84 4.34 8.94
C TRP A 149 34.11 3.88 8.23
N LEU A 150 35.26 4.02 8.91
CA LEU A 150 36.59 3.75 8.36
C LEU A 150 36.87 2.27 8.16
N LYS A 151 36.44 1.40 9.10
CA LYS A 151 36.75 -0.05 9.12
C LYS A 151 38.23 -0.35 9.00
N ASP A 152 39.11 0.56 9.45
CA ASP A 152 40.57 0.45 9.32
C ASP A 152 41.12 -0.51 10.36
N LYS A 153 41.38 -1.73 9.94
CA LYS A 153 41.96 -2.78 10.80
C LYS A 153 43.41 -2.52 11.14
N ALA A 154 44.16 -1.82 10.29
CA ALA A 154 45.58 -1.58 10.47
C ALA A 154 45.84 -0.60 11.62
N SER A 155 45.08 0.48 11.67
CA SER A 155 45.16 1.49 12.74
C SER A 155 44.27 1.19 13.95
N GLY A 156 43.38 0.20 13.86
CA GLY A 156 42.36 -0.09 14.87
C GLY A 156 41.24 0.96 14.93
N ARG A 157 41.14 1.86 13.96
CA ARG A 157 40.12 2.89 13.89
C ARG A 157 38.93 2.42 13.09
N PHE A 158 37.78 2.32 13.75
CA PHE A 158 36.52 1.91 13.08
C PHE A 158 35.71 3.09 12.61
N VAL A 159 35.70 4.21 13.33
CA VAL A 159 34.85 5.37 13.10
C VAL A 159 35.70 6.65 13.19
N ASP A 160 35.44 7.56 12.28
CA ASP A 160 35.85 8.96 12.41
C ASP A 160 34.72 9.73 13.14
N VAL A 161 34.87 9.86 14.45
CA VAL A 161 33.85 10.49 15.30
C VAL A 161 33.62 11.98 14.98
N SER A 162 34.55 12.66 14.29
CA SER A 162 34.37 14.05 13.86
C SER A 162 33.31 14.19 12.77
N LYS A 163 32.98 13.08 12.09
CA LYS A 163 31.97 12.99 11.04
C LYS A 163 30.63 12.45 11.53
N VAL A 164 30.48 12.24 12.84
CA VAL A 164 29.22 11.83 13.46
C VAL A 164 28.69 13.01 14.27
N GLN A 165 27.61 13.61 13.78
CA GLN A 165 27.04 14.84 14.36
C GLN A 165 25.79 14.53 15.18
N PRO A 166 25.67 15.11 16.38
CA PRO A 166 24.46 14.92 17.19
C PRO A 166 23.26 15.68 16.57
N VAL A 167 22.10 15.06 16.62
CA VAL A 167 20.82 15.72 16.37
C VAL A 167 20.41 16.44 17.64
N ASN A 168 20.05 17.73 17.52
CA ASN A 168 19.53 18.54 18.63
C ASN A 168 18.24 19.24 18.16
N LEU A 169 17.19 18.44 17.97
CA LEU A 169 15.88 18.93 17.58
C LEU A 169 14.92 18.88 18.76
N GLN A 170 14.22 19.97 18.97
CA GLN A 170 13.17 20.13 19.97
C GLN A 170 11.93 20.69 19.27
N GLY A 171 10.94 19.85 19.03
CA GLY A 171 9.65 20.23 18.49
C GLY A 171 8.60 20.44 19.58
N GLN A 172 7.38 20.69 19.15
CA GLN A 172 6.21 20.76 20.01
C GLN A 172 5.75 19.35 20.46
N HIS A 173 5.88 18.36 19.57
CA HIS A 173 5.36 17.01 19.76
C HIS A 173 6.45 15.99 20.05
N VAL A 174 7.62 16.13 19.43
CA VAL A 174 8.73 15.19 19.57
C VAL A 174 10.08 15.92 19.65
N ALA A 175 11.04 15.23 20.25
CA ALA A 175 12.40 15.75 20.38
C ALA A 175 13.43 14.62 20.29
N SER A 176 14.67 14.94 19.91
CA SER A 176 15.80 14.03 20.04
C SER A 176 17.10 14.80 20.23
N ARG A 177 18.01 14.23 21.02
CA ARG A 177 19.38 14.74 21.24
C ARG A 177 20.35 13.59 21.08
N GLY A 178 21.43 13.81 20.33
CA GLY A 178 22.43 12.79 20.08
C GLY A 178 22.35 12.22 18.67
N HIS A 179 22.91 11.03 18.48
CA HIS A 179 23.08 10.40 17.16
C HIS A 179 22.72 8.92 17.22
N LEU A 180 22.42 8.32 16.09
CA LEU A 180 22.22 6.88 16.04
C LEU A 180 23.55 6.12 16.25
N PRO A 181 23.53 4.95 16.92
CA PRO A 181 24.68 4.08 17.04
C PRO A 181 24.84 3.13 15.83
N ILE A 182 24.25 3.46 14.69
CA ILE A 182 24.21 2.62 13.49
C ILE A 182 24.68 3.46 12.30
N PRO A 183 25.70 2.99 11.56
CA PRO A 183 26.23 3.70 10.38
C PRO A 183 25.25 3.66 9.21
N PRO A 184 25.52 4.46 8.14
CA PRO A 184 24.74 4.40 6.93
C PRO A 184 24.86 3.03 6.23
N SER A 185 23.80 2.62 5.55
CA SER A 185 23.78 1.53 4.60
C SER A 185 24.34 1.96 3.24
N GLU A 186 24.28 1.06 2.26
CA GLU A 186 24.69 1.31 0.88
C GLU A 186 23.83 2.38 0.21
N GLN A 187 22.53 2.49 0.54
CA GLN A 187 21.67 3.58 0.05
C GLN A 187 21.76 4.87 0.88
N GLY A 188 22.49 4.84 2.00
CA GLY A 188 22.64 5.97 2.91
C GLY A 188 21.51 6.04 3.94
N GLN A 189 20.28 6.26 3.52
CA GLN A 189 19.11 6.39 4.39
C GLN A 189 17.93 5.55 3.85
N PRO A 190 17.05 5.05 4.71
CA PRO A 190 15.78 4.45 4.26
C PRO A 190 14.96 5.44 3.42
N VAL A 191 14.25 4.92 2.43
CA VAL A 191 13.35 5.72 1.58
C VAL A 191 12.04 5.98 2.32
N VAL A 192 11.53 7.21 2.26
CA VAL A 192 10.24 7.55 2.88
C VAL A 192 9.12 7.41 1.85
N PHE A 193 8.06 6.73 2.25
CA PHE A 193 6.79 6.67 1.55
C PHE A 193 5.71 7.37 2.38
N SER A 194 4.69 7.87 1.72
CA SER A 194 3.48 8.43 2.32
C SER A 194 2.25 7.80 1.68
N ALA A 195 1.16 7.71 2.42
CA ALA A 195 -0.12 7.23 1.90
C ALA A 195 -1.19 8.31 2.06
N GLY A 196 -2.08 8.39 1.05
CA GLY A 196 -3.22 9.29 1.05
C GLY A 196 -3.04 10.55 0.20
N GLY A 197 -4.16 11.02 -0.38
CA GLY A 197 -4.21 12.12 -1.36
C GLY A 197 -4.76 13.44 -0.82
N GLY A 198 -5.03 13.58 0.48
CA GLY A 198 -5.53 14.83 1.06
C GLY A 198 -4.40 15.85 1.28
N GLN A 199 -4.73 17.14 1.34
CA GLN A 199 -3.78 18.25 1.44
C GLN A 199 -2.67 18.04 2.48
N TYR A 200 -3.00 17.57 3.68
CA TYR A 200 -2.00 17.28 4.72
C TYR A 200 -1.03 16.17 4.32
N GLY A 201 -1.56 15.09 3.71
CA GLY A 201 -0.74 13.97 3.23
C GLY A 201 0.19 14.40 2.09
N LEU A 202 -0.32 15.19 1.15
CA LEU A 202 0.46 15.75 0.05
C LEU A 202 1.58 16.67 0.54
N THR A 203 1.33 17.49 1.57
CA THR A 203 2.38 18.34 2.19
C THR A 203 3.49 17.47 2.80
N ILE A 204 3.15 16.39 3.50
CA ILE A 204 4.14 15.42 4.02
C ILE A 204 4.89 14.76 2.87
N ALA A 205 4.16 14.30 1.84
CA ALA A 205 4.75 13.67 0.67
C ALA A 205 5.77 14.59 -0.02
N GLY A 206 5.38 15.81 -0.33
CA GLY A 206 6.24 16.79 -1.00
C GLY A 206 7.52 17.08 -0.22
N ARG A 207 7.45 17.17 1.11
CA ARG A 207 8.62 17.52 1.94
C ARG A 207 9.56 16.35 2.21
N HIS A 208 9.02 15.12 2.34
CA HIS A 208 9.76 14.00 2.91
C HIS A 208 9.75 12.75 2.02
N ALA A 209 8.65 12.47 1.29
CA ALA A 209 8.52 11.20 0.61
C ALA A 209 9.21 11.17 -0.76
N SER A 210 9.70 9.98 -1.12
CA SER A 210 10.11 9.63 -2.48
C SER A 210 9.04 8.80 -3.20
N GLY A 211 8.04 8.29 -2.46
CA GLY A 211 6.91 7.56 -3.02
C GLY A 211 5.60 7.88 -2.33
N VAL A 212 4.53 7.96 -3.09
CA VAL A 212 3.16 8.12 -2.61
C VAL A 212 2.36 6.89 -2.98
N ILE A 213 1.77 6.24 -1.98
CA ILE A 213 0.82 5.14 -2.18
C ILE A 213 -0.55 5.77 -2.39
N GLY A 214 -0.96 5.78 -3.65
CA GLY A 214 -2.18 6.44 -4.10
C GLY A 214 -3.45 5.66 -3.79
N ALA A 215 -4.57 6.39 -3.72
CA ALA A 215 -5.90 5.85 -3.48
C ALA A 215 -6.94 6.42 -4.46
N ALA A 216 -6.53 6.82 -5.66
CA ALA A 216 -7.42 7.33 -6.69
C ALA A 216 -8.20 6.22 -7.37
N PHE A 217 -9.43 6.51 -7.77
CA PHE A 217 -10.31 5.57 -8.47
C PHE A 217 -10.38 5.83 -9.98
N THR A 218 -9.99 7.01 -10.42
CA THR A 218 -10.01 7.42 -11.82
C THR A 218 -8.64 7.91 -12.27
N ILE A 219 -8.40 7.88 -13.57
CA ILE A 219 -7.18 8.44 -14.18
C ILE A 219 -7.04 9.93 -13.84
N GLU A 220 -8.16 10.66 -13.88
CA GLU A 220 -8.19 12.09 -13.58
C GLU A 220 -7.78 12.39 -12.15
N ASP A 221 -8.37 11.68 -11.19
CA ASP A 221 -8.02 11.83 -9.77
C ASP A 221 -6.56 11.45 -9.51
N ALA A 222 -6.08 10.37 -10.14
CA ALA A 222 -4.70 9.91 -10.02
C ALA A 222 -3.70 10.98 -10.54
N ARG A 223 -3.98 11.55 -11.72
CA ARG A 223 -3.20 12.66 -12.28
C ARG A 223 -3.18 13.86 -11.35
N ALA A 224 -4.35 14.26 -10.85
CA ALA A 224 -4.45 15.40 -9.94
C ALA A 224 -3.67 15.16 -8.64
N GLN A 225 -3.73 13.96 -8.06
CA GLN A 225 -2.97 13.62 -6.86
C GLN A 225 -1.46 13.56 -7.13
N ARG A 226 -1.05 12.99 -8.27
CA ARG A 226 0.35 12.94 -8.69
C ARG A 226 0.92 14.36 -8.89
N GLU A 227 0.20 15.22 -9.61
CA GLU A 227 0.58 16.62 -9.84
C GLU A 227 0.72 17.37 -8.51
N ALA A 228 -0.28 17.28 -7.65
CA ALA A 228 -0.26 17.96 -6.34
C ALA A 228 0.90 17.50 -5.44
N ALA A 229 1.28 16.22 -5.51
CA ALA A 229 2.46 15.72 -4.78
C ALA A 229 3.77 16.31 -5.34
N ARG A 230 3.88 16.45 -6.65
CA ARG A 230 5.03 17.05 -7.35
C ARG A 230 5.14 18.56 -7.10
N GLU A 231 4.02 19.27 -7.13
CA GLU A 231 3.97 20.70 -6.76
C GLU A 231 4.40 20.91 -5.31
N ALA A 232 3.89 20.09 -4.38
CA ALA A 232 4.30 20.15 -2.98
C ALA A 232 5.79 19.87 -2.76
N ALA A 233 6.42 19.05 -3.61
CA ALA A 233 7.86 18.81 -3.59
C ALA A 233 8.62 20.08 -4.05
N GLN A 234 8.19 20.72 -5.13
CA GLN A 234 8.78 21.97 -5.62
C GLN A 234 8.64 23.12 -4.60
N GLU A 235 7.47 23.24 -3.97
CA GLU A 235 7.26 24.22 -2.88
C GLU A 235 8.19 23.97 -1.68
N ALA A 236 8.56 22.71 -1.45
CA ALA A 236 9.54 22.31 -0.43
C ALA A 236 11.01 22.47 -0.88
N GLY A 237 11.25 22.93 -2.11
CA GLY A 237 12.61 23.12 -2.67
C GLY A 237 13.25 21.82 -3.17
N ARG A 238 12.44 20.77 -3.44
CA ARG A 238 12.89 19.49 -4.01
C ARG A 238 12.57 19.44 -5.51
N ASP A 239 13.19 18.50 -6.22
CA ASP A 239 12.79 18.20 -7.59
C ASP A 239 11.41 17.51 -7.59
N ALA A 240 10.54 17.88 -8.52
CA ALA A 240 9.25 17.24 -8.71
C ALA A 240 9.40 15.73 -8.99
N ASP A 241 10.48 15.34 -9.67
CA ASP A 241 10.77 13.94 -9.99
C ASP A 241 11.30 13.12 -8.81
N ASP A 242 11.62 13.75 -7.68
CA ASP A 242 11.95 13.04 -6.44
C ASP A 242 10.74 12.30 -5.83
N VAL A 243 9.53 12.67 -6.23
CA VAL A 243 8.29 12.07 -5.71
C VAL A 243 7.60 11.24 -6.79
N LYS A 244 7.53 9.94 -6.59
CA LYS A 244 6.83 9.00 -7.48
C LYS A 244 5.46 8.64 -6.92
N TYR A 245 4.44 8.61 -7.77
CA TYR A 245 3.08 8.25 -7.40
C TYR A 245 2.75 6.85 -7.90
N PHE A 246 2.35 5.97 -6.98
CA PHE A 246 1.96 4.59 -7.26
C PHE A 246 0.45 4.44 -7.13
N ALA A 247 -0.25 4.23 -8.24
CA ALA A 247 -1.69 3.99 -8.25
C ALA A 247 -2.01 2.61 -7.67
N GLY A 248 -3.09 2.51 -6.89
CA GLY A 248 -3.52 1.26 -6.27
C GLY A 248 -4.48 0.48 -7.15
N LEU A 249 -4.27 -0.83 -7.29
CA LEU A 249 -5.15 -1.72 -8.04
C LEU A 249 -5.40 -3.01 -7.25
N MET A 250 -6.68 -3.44 -7.23
CA MET A 250 -7.11 -4.75 -6.74
C MET A 250 -7.46 -5.60 -7.97
N LEU A 251 -6.49 -6.31 -8.52
CA LEU A 251 -6.65 -7.02 -9.77
C LEU A 251 -7.00 -8.50 -9.57
N GLY A 252 -7.77 -9.04 -10.52
CA GLY A 252 -7.99 -10.47 -10.68
C GLY A 252 -7.67 -10.89 -12.11
N VAL A 253 -6.75 -11.85 -12.27
CA VAL A 253 -6.32 -12.33 -13.57
C VAL A 253 -6.87 -13.74 -13.80
N GLY A 254 -7.48 -13.98 -14.95
CA GLY A 254 -8.06 -15.26 -15.34
C GLY A 254 -8.15 -15.39 -16.86
N GLU A 255 -8.88 -16.39 -17.36
CA GLU A 255 -9.13 -16.51 -18.80
C GLU A 255 -9.94 -15.30 -19.32
N ASP A 256 -10.92 -14.86 -18.51
CA ASP A 256 -11.75 -13.69 -18.73
C ASP A 256 -12.34 -13.18 -17.41
N ALA A 257 -13.20 -12.13 -17.47
CA ALA A 257 -13.87 -11.58 -16.29
C ALA A 257 -14.80 -12.59 -15.63
N ARG A 258 -15.45 -13.48 -16.41
CA ARG A 258 -16.37 -14.51 -15.90
C ARG A 258 -15.61 -15.55 -15.06
N ASP A 259 -14.43 -15.96 -15.50
CA ASP A 259 -13.58 -16.89 -14.74
C ASP A 259 -13.19 -16.30 -13.39
N VAL A 260 -12.75 -15.05 -13.36
CA VAL A 260 -12.41 -14.34 -12.12
C VAL A 260 -13.62 -14.24 -11.19
N LEU A 261 -14.80 -13.87 -11.71
CA LEU A 261 -16.03 -13.78 -10.92
C LEU A 261 -16.45 -15.14 -10.35
N ASN A 262 -16.36 -16.21 -11.12
CA ASN A 262 -16.67 -17.58 -10.64
C ASN A 262 -15.73 -17.98 -9.49
N ARG A 263 -14.46 -17.66 -9.59
CA ARG A 263 -13.47 -17.90 -8.53
C ARG A 263 -13.80 -17.08 -7.28
N ARG A 264 -14.11 -15.81 -7.42
CA ARG A 264 -14.51 -14.93 -6.30
C ARG A 264 -15.81 -15.40 -5.64
N LEU A 265 -16.80 -15.84 -6.43
CA LEU A 265 -18.05 -16.42 -5.92
C LEU A 265 -17.82 -17.66 -5.06
N ALA A 266 -16.84 -18.50 -5.41
CA ALA A 266 -16.50 -19.68 -4.64
C ALA A 266 -15.94 -19.37 -3.23
N TYR A 267 -15.42 -18.16 -3.03
CA TYR A 267 -14.89 -17.67 -1.75
C TYR A 267 -15.81 -16.62 -1.09
N ALA A 268 -16.86 -16.19 -1.80
CA ALA A 268 -17.77 -15.17 -1.30
C ALA A 268 -18.45 -15.60 0.00
N SER A 269 -18.53 -14.67 0.94
CA SER A 269 -19.16 -14.92 2.22
C SER A 269 -20.69 -14.79 2.15
N ASP A 270 -21.39 -15.47 3.07
CA ASP A 270 -22.83 -15.33 3.26
C ASP A 270 -23.26 -13.89 3.65
N HIS A 271 -22.30 -13.01 3.87
CA HIS A 271 -22.54 -11.61 4.27
C HIS A 271 -22.63 -10.63 3.09
N LEU A 272 -22.43 -11.08 1.85
CA LEU A 272 -22.61 -10.21 0.67
C LEU A 272 -23.94 -9.46 0.66
N PRO A 273 -25.09 -10.05 1.04
CA PRO A 273 -26.36 -9.33 1.08
C PRO A 273 -26.33 -8.05 1.95
N SER A 274 -25.52 -8.04 3.02
CA SER A 274 -25.39 -6.86 3.89
C SER A 274 -24.73 -5.66 3.22
N ARG A 275 -24.05 -5.85 2.08
CA ARG A 275 -23.40 -4.80 1.28
C ARG A 275 -24.34 -4.16 0.24
N LEU A 276 -25.52 -4.75 -0.01
CA LEU A 276 -26.49 -4.24 -1.00
C LEU A 276 -26.96 -2.81 -0.69
N PRO A 277 -27.26 -2.41 0.56
CA PRO A 277 -27.64 -1.04 0.86
C PRO A 277 -26.55 -0.03 0.46
N TYR A 278 -25.29 -0.40 0.58
CA TYR A 278 -24.19 0.45 0.17
C TYR A 278 -24.12 0.59 -1.36
N LEU A 279 -24.21 -0.52 -2.10
CA LEU A 279 -24.30 -0.49 -3.57
C LEU A 279 -25.54 0.29 -4.03
N GLY A 280 -26.69 0.08 -3.36
CA GLY A 280 -27.91 0.83 -3.63
C GLY A 280 -27.73 2.34 -3.45
N GLY A 281 -27.08 2.76 -2.37
CA GLY A 281 -26.75 4.17 -2.13
C GLY A 281 -25.82 4.76 -3.20
N MET A 282 -24.86 3.98 -3.70
CA MET A 282 -23.99 4.39 -4.80
C MET A 282 -24.77 4.59 -6.11
N LEU A 283 -25.74 3.72 -6.41
CA LEU A 283 -26.52 3.76 -7.64
C LEU A 283 -27.78 4.62 -7.54
N GLY A 284 -28.13 5.11 -6.36
CA GLY A 284 -29.38 5.82 -6.12
C GLY A 284 -30.63 4.91 -6.22
N LEU A 285 -30.49 3.62 -5.90
CA LEU A 285 -31.52 2.59 -6.01
C LEU A 285 -31.79 1.92 -4.66
N GLU A 286 -33.02 1.45 -4.44
CA GLU A 286 -33.37 0.59 -3.31
C GLU A 286 -33.19 -0.87 -3.71
N LEU A 287 -32.06 -1.48 -3.34
CA LEU A 287 -31.72 -2.87 -3.64
C LEU A 287 -32.14 -3.79 -2.50
N ARG A 288 -32.76 -4.93 -2.83
CA ARG A 288 -33.29 -5.90 -1.86
C ARG A 288 -32.52 -7.21 -1.94
N SER A 289 -32.26 -7.80 -0.76
CA SER A 289 -31.48 -9.03 -0.63
C SER A 289 -32.12 -10.24 -1.29
N GLU A 290 -33.46 -10.27 -1.42
CA GLU A 290 -34.18 -11.34 -2.09
C GLU A 290 -33.86 -11.43 -3.57
N ARG A 291 -33.36 -10.35 -4.16
CA ARG A 291 -33.00 -10.25 -5.58
C ARG A 291 -31.51 -10.27 -5.83
N ILE A 292 -30.72 -10.65 -4.85
CA ILE A 292 -29.25 -10.61 -4.98
C ILE A 292 -28.72 -11.46 -6.16
N ASP A 293 -29.43 -12.50 -6.53
CA ASP A 293 -29.09 -13.40 -7.64
C ASP A 293 -29.74 -13.01 -8.98
N GLU A 294 -30.30 -11.80 -9.06
CA GLU A 294 -30.87 -11.22 -10.26
C GLU A 294 -30.06 -10.00 -10.71
N PRO A 295 -29.98 -9.71 -12.02
CA PRO A 295 -29.43 -8.45 -12.53
C PRO A 295 -30.40 -7.29 -12.28
N LEU A 296 -29.90 -6.06 -12.41
CA LEU A 296 -30.74 -4.89 -12.46
C LEU A 296 -31.66 -4.97 -13.70
N THR A 297 -32.92 -4.65 -13.51
CA THR A 297 -33.91 -4.56 -14.64
C THR A 297 -33.58 -3.38 -15.53
N PRO A 298 -34.04 -3.37 -16.81
CA PRO A 298 -33.88 -2.22 -17.68
C PRO A 298 -34.45 -0.92 -17.08
N GLN A 299 -35.53 -1.01 -16.29
CA GLN A 299 -36.12 0.15 -15.63
C GLN A 299 -35.18 0.67 -14.51
N GLU A 300 -34.66 -0.21 -13.66
CA GLU A 300 -33.71 0.17 -12.61
C GLU A 300 -32.44 0.78 -13.20
N LEU A 301 -31.92 0.23 -14.31
CA LEU A 301 -30.78 0.80 -15.02
C LEU A 301 -31.05 2.20 -15.56
N ALA A 302 -32.30 2.46 -16.03
CA ALA A 302 -32.72 3.78 -16.50
C ALA A 302 -32.93 4.78 -15.35
N ASP A 303 -33.39 4.29 -14.20
CA ASP A 303 -33.67 5.09 -13.01
C ASP A 303 -32.42 5.32 -12.15
N ALA A 304 -31.36 4.57 -12.38
CA ALA A 304 -30.10 4.70 -11.62
C ALA A 304 -29.54 6.12 -11.70
N ARG A 305 -29.09 6.62 -10.56
CA ARG A 305 -28.46 7.94 -10.40
C ARG A 305 -27.19 7.77 -9.58
N PRO A 306 -26.05 7.53 -10.25
CA PRO A 306 -24.77 7.41 -9.57
C PRO A 306 -24.50 8.57 -8.63
N SER A 307 -24.04 8.27 -7.44
CA SER A 307 -23.71 9.28 -6.44
C SER A 307 -22.52 10.14 -6.91
N PRO A 308 -22.63 11.46 -6.97
CA PRO A 308 -21.51 12.32 -7.33
C PRO A 308 -20.46 12.42 -6.20
N PHE A 309 -20.75 11.88 -5.02
CA PHE A 309 -19.86 11.92 -3.85
C PHE A 309 -18.97 10.67 -3.74
N ASP A 310 -19.24 9.64 -4.53
CA ASP A 310 -18.42 8.43 -4.57
C ASP A 310 -17.93 8.17 -6.00
N PRO A 311 -16.63 8.31 -6.27
CA PRO A 311 -16.07 8.19 -7.62
C PRO A 311 -16.21 6.78 -8.22
N ARG A 312 -16.58 5.77 -7.41
CA ARG A 312 -16.83 4.39 -7.86
C ARG A 312 -18.22 4.19 -8.44
N SER A 313 -19.16 5.12 -8.18
CA SER A 313 -20.58 4.95 -8.49
C SER A 313 -20.85 4.80 -9.98
N GLU A 314 -20.19 5.58 -10.83
CA GLU A 314 -20.30 5.46 -12.28
C GLU A 314 -19.79 4.09 -12.75
N ARG A 315 -18.63 3.66 -12.27
CA ARG A 315 -18.08 2.36 -12.61
C ARG A 315 -18.95 1.21 -12.12
N ALA A 316 -19.56 1.33 -10.93
CA ALA A 316 -20.51 0.33 -10.42
C ALA A 316 -21.75 0.19 -11.33
N LEU A 317 -22.24 1.32 -11.88
CA LEU A 317 -23.35 1.29 -12.85
C LEU A 317 -22.91 0.67 -14.19
N GLU A 318 -21.71 0.95 -14.67
CA GLU A 318 -21.17 0.33 -15.89
C GLU A 318 -21.09 -1.19 -15.74
N VAL A 319 -20.53 -1.67 -14.65
CA VAL A 319 -20.44 -3.11 -14.33
C VAL A 319 -21.85 -3.73 -14.25
N ALA A 320 -22.81 -3.06 -13.61
CA ALA A 320 -24.18 -3.54 -13.55
C ALA A 320 -24.87 -3.61 -14.93
N ARG A 321 -24.51 -2.71 -15.87
CA ARG A 321 -25.02 -2.72 -17.27
C ARG A 321 -24.52 -3.90 -18.09
N GLU A 322 -23.46 -4.57 -17.68
CA GLU A 322 -22.97 -5.79 -18.32
C GLU A 322 -23.92 -7.01 -18.10
N GLY A 323 -24.97 -6.83 -17.30
CA GLY A 323 -25.99 -7.85 -17.04
C GLY A 323 -25.62 -8.84 -15.93
N TRP A 324 -24.62 -8.52 -15.12
CA TRP A 324 -24.27 -9.28 -13.94
C TRP A 324 -25.37 -9.21 -12.88
N THR A 325 -25.56 -10.30 -12.14
CA THR A 325 -26.41 -10.31 -10.94
C THR A 325 -25.87 -9.34 -9.88
N LEU A 326 -26.71 -8.88 -8.97
CA LEU A 326 -26.26 -8.00 -7.88
C LEU A 326 -25.14 -8.67 -7.04
N ARG A 327 -25.21 -9.99 -6.86
CA ARG A 327 -24.15 -10.77 -6.23
C ARG A 327 -22.83 -10.66 -6.99
N GLU A 328 -22.87 -10.79 -8.30
CA GLU A 328 -21.67 -10.69 -9.15
C GLU A 328 -21.11 -9.28 -9.19
N VAL A 329 -21.95 -8.25 -9.20
CA VAL A 329 -21.51 -6.85 -9.07
C VAL A 329 -20.80 -6.60 -7.74
N LEU A 330 -21.31 -7.14 -6.63
CA LEU A 330 -20.65 -7.07 -5.32
C LEU A 330 -19.32 -7.82 -5.32
N VAL A 331 -19.29 -9.02 -5.89
CA VAL A 331 -18.10 -9.87 -5.98
C VAL A 331 -17.07 -9.35 -6.97
N HIS A 332 -17.50 -8.59 -7.98
CA HIS A 332 -16.59 -7.86 -8.86
C HIS A 332 -15.60 -6.98 -8.07
N GLY A 333 -16.02 -6.47 -6.92
CA GLY A 333 -15.19 -5.63 -6.08
C GLY A 333 -15.18 -4.16 -6.47
N VAL A 334 -16.05 -3.76 -7.42
CA VAL A 334 -16.16 -2.37 -7.89
C VAL A 334 -16.47 -1.37 -6.78
N ILE A 335 -17.07 -1.83 -5.69
CA ILE A 335 -17.36 -1.04 -4.49
C ILE A 335 -16.26 -1.11 -3.44
N ASP A 336 -15.16 -1.79 -3.71
CA ASP A 336 -14.04 -1.96 -2.79
C ASP A 336 -13.10 -0.75 -2.81
N TYR A 337 -11.94 -0.89 -2.20
CA TYR A 337 -11.10 0.23 -1.79
C TYR A 337 -10.25 0.84 -2.91
N HIS A 338 -10.08 0.14 -4.04
CA HIS A 338 -9.29 0.59 -5.21
C HIS A 338 -9.93 0.15 -6.51
N PRO A 339 -9.52 0.70 -7.67
CA PRO A 339 -9.89 0.18 -8.97
C PRO A 339 -9.64 -1.32 -9.05
N THR A 340 -10.61 -2.05 -9.59
CA THR A 340 -10.63 -3.52 -9.60
C THR A 340 -10.71 -4.05 -11.03
N PRO A 341 -9.65 -3.94 -11.84
CA PRO A 341 -9.61 -4.56 -13.13
C PRO A 341 -9.61 -6.08 -12.99
N ILE A 342 -10.50 -6.74 -13.73
CA ILE A 342 -10.59 -8.20 -13.81
C ILE A 342 -10.66 -8.64 -15.26
N GLY A 343 -10.04 -9.76 -15.59
CA GLY A 343 -10.09 -10.31 -16.95
C GLY A 343 -8.83 -11.05 -17.36
N SER A 344 -8.63 -11.15 -18.68
CA SER A 344 -7.46 -11.81 -19.25
C SER A 344 -6.16 -11.01 -18.98
N PRO A 345 -4.99 -11.63 -19.15
CA PRO A 345 -3.70 -10.95 -19.07
C PRO A 345 -3.63 -9.70 -19.96
N GLU A 346 -4.19 -9.77 -21.18
CA GLU A 346 -4.26 -8.64 -22.11
C GLU A 346 -5.11 -7.50 -21.54
N THR A 347 -6.29 -7.82 -20.99
CA THR A 347 -7.19 -6.83 -20.38
C THR A 347 -6.51 -6.10 -19.22
N ILE A 348 -5.77 -6.82 -18.40
CA ILE A 348 -5.01 -6.21 -17.29
C ILE A 348 -3.85 -5.36 -17.82
N ALA A 349 -3.13 -5.84 -18.83
CA ALA A 349 -2.05 -5.08 -19.46
C ALA A 349 -2.57 -3.78 -20.12
N ASP A 350 -3.73 -3.84 -20.80
CA ASP A 350 -4.37 -2.67 -21.41
C ASP A 350 -4.72 -1.61 -20.35
N HIS A 351 -5.29 -2.03 -19.22
CA HIS A 351 -5.63 -1.13 -18.12
C HIS A 351 -4.38 -0.45 -17.53
N LEU A 352 -3.31 -1.21 -17.29
CA LEU A 352 -2.05 -0.67 -16.77
C LEU A 352 -1.41 0.32 -17.75
N GLN A 353 -1.40 -0.01 -19.04
CA GLN A 353 -0.88 0.85 -20.10
C GLN A 353 -1.67 2.15 -20.19
N GLU A 354 -3.00 2.09 -20.21
CA GLU A 354 -3.88 3.26 -20.27
C GLU A 354 -3.57 4.25 -19.14
N TRP A 355 -3.49 3.77 -17.90
CA TRP A 355 -3.17 4.60 -16.74
C TRP A 355 -1.79 5.22 -16.81
N PHE A 356 -0.80 4.44 -17.23
CA PHE A 356 0.59 4.90 -17.33
C PHE A 356 0.75 5.93 -18.46
N GLU A 357 0.24 5.66 -19.66
CA GLU A 357 0.31 6.56 -20.81
C GLU A 357 -0.49 7.86 -20.61
N ALA A 358 -1.59 7.79 -19.86
CA ALA A 358 -2.33 8.97 -19.44
C ALA A 358 -1.57 9.84 -18.43
N GLY A 359 -0.41 9.41 -17.93
CA GLY A 359 0.37 10.11 -16.90
C GLY A 359 -0.30 10.10 -15.52
N ALA A 360 -1.17 9.12 -15.26
CA ALA A 360 -1.87 8.98 -14.00
C ALA A 360 -0.94 8.53 -12.84
N CYS A 361 0.13 7.81 -13.17
CA CYS A 361 1.06 7.27 -12.17
C CYS A 361 2.47 7.08 -12.72
N ASP A 362 3.43 6.88 -11.83
CA ASP A 362 4.80 6.48 -12.14
C ASP A 362 5.01 4.96 -12.00
N GLY A 363 3.99 4.27 -11.52
CA GLY A 363 3.93 2.82 -11.33
C GLY A 363 2.68 2.44 -10.53
N PHE A 364 2.59 1.16 -10.20
CA PHE A 364 1.42 0.61 -9.51
C PHE A 364 1.83 -0.13 -8.24
N TRP A 365 0.97 -0.06 -7.22
CA TRP A 365 0.99 -1.07 -6.18
C TRP A 365 -0.22 -1.99 -6.37
N LEU A 366 0.02 -3.29 -6.26
CA LEU A 366 -0.94 -4.31 -6.62
C LEU A 366 -1.39 -5.09 -5.38
N SER A 367 -2.70 -5.27 -5.23
CA SER A 367 -3.31 -6.19 -4.29
C SER A 367 -4.05 -7.26 -5.09
N PRO A 368 -3.47 -8.43 -5.32
CA PRO A 368 -4.13 -9.51 -6.04
C PRO A 368 -5.17 -10.22 -5.16
N ASP A 369 -6.17 -10.84 -5.78
CA ASP A 369 -7.21 -11.60 -5.09
C ASP A 369 -6.66 -12.83 -4.37
N VAL A 370 -5.89 -13.61 -5.10
CA VAL A 370 -5.27 -14.84 -4.63
C VAL A 370 -3.77 -14.71 -4.83
N HIS A 371 -3.06 -14.35 -3.76
CA HIS A 371 -1.65 -13.99 -3.83
C HIS A 371 -0.78 -15.01 -4.56
N ASP A 372 -0.95 -16.30 -4.27
CA ASP A 372 -0.10 -17.35 -4.86
C ASP A 372 -0.39 -17.58 -6.35
N GLN A 373 -1.63 -17.39 -6.78
CA GLN A 373 -2.07 -17.65 -8.16
C GLN A 373 -1.94 -16.40 -9.04
N ASP A 374 -2.52 -15.28 -8.60
CA ASP A 374 -2.59 -14.08 -9.45
C ASP A 374 -1.23 -13.41 -9.61
N ILE A 375 -0.33 -13.52 -8.61
CA ILE A 375 1.04 -13.02 -8.76
C ILE A 375 1.80 -13.83 -9.80
N ASP A 376 1.69 -15.16 -9.79
CA ASP A 376 2.37 -16.00 -10.77
C ASP A 376 1.85 -15.72 -12.19
N VAL A 377 0.52 -15.66 -12.38
CA VAL A 377 -0.09 -15.32 -13.67
C VAL A 377 0.30 -13.89 -14.12
N PHE A 378 0.24 -12.93 -13.22
CA PHE A 378 0.67 -11.56 -13.52
C PHE A 378 2.12 -11.51 -14.02
N VAL A 379 2.97 -12.24 -13.34
CA VAL A 379 4.41 -12.28 -13.64
C VAL A 379 4.70 -13.03 -14.94
N ASP A 380 4.02 -14.13 -15.19
CA ASP A 380 4.34 -15.03 -16.31
C ASP A 380 3.55 -14.67 -17.59
N GLU A 381 2.44 -13.93 -17.47
CA GLU A 381 1.58 -13.61 -18.61
C GLU A 381 1.39 -12.09 -18.82
N VAL A 382 1.12 -11.29 -17.76
CA VAL A 382 0.89 -9.84 -17.93
C VAL A 382 2.19 -9.07 -18.16
N LEU A 383 3.23 -9.32 -17.37
CA LEU A 383 4.50 -8.60 -17.51
C LEU A 383 5.19 -8.82 -18.89
N PRO A 384 5.15 -9.99 -19.52
CA PRO A 384 5.66 -10.15 -20.88
C PRO A 384 4.95 -9.24 -21.89
N ILE A 385 3.62 -9.15 -21.82
CA ILE A 385 2.83 -8.26 -22.69
C ILE A 385 3.29 -6.80 -22.56
N LEU A 386 3.39 -6.31 -21.31
CA LEU A 386 3.84 -4.94 -21.03
C LEU A 386 5.26 -4.70 -21.60
N ARG A 387 6.17 -5.64 -21.43
CA ARG A 387 7.53 -5.54 -21.96
C ARG A 387 7.58 -5.53 -23.49
N GLU A 388 6.77 -6.33 -24.16
CA GLU A 388 6.66 -6.32 -25.63
C GLU A 388 6.15 -4.98 -26.13
N ARG A 389 5.33 -4.28 -25.32
CA ARG A 389 4.84 -2.92 -25.59
C ARG A 389 5.85 -1.83 -25.21
N GLY A 390 6.99 -2.17 -24.62
CA GLY A 390 8.03 -1.22 -24.20
C GLY A 390 7.80 -0.52 -22.86
N LEU A 391 6.98 -1.14 -22.00
CA LEU A 391 6.61 -0.67 -20.67
C LEU A 391 7.32 -1.44 -19.55
#